data_b312d50063fbea10bd8c2ca64528f19a
#
_entry.id   b312d50063fbea10bd8c2ca64528f19a
#
_cell.length_a   1.000
_cell.length_b   1.000
_cell.length_c   1.000
_cell.angle_alpha   90.00
_cell.angle_beta   90.00
_cell.angle_gamma   90.00
#
_symmetry.space_group_name_H-M   'P 1'
#
loop_
_entity.id
_entity.type
_entity.pdbx_description
1 polymer ?
#
loop_
_entity_poly.entity_id
_entity_poly.type
_entity_poly.pdbx_seq_one_letter_code
_entity_poly.pdbx_strand_id
1 'polypeptide(L)'
;YEVKRGKYTSVKGTRQKRFIRFRTLGAGYSEEELKVVISGEVEHHPRQKQNRIVPEQKFQMLVDIQAKLSEGKSEGYARWAKRYNLKEMSKTLIFLQENKIVSIEEMQERVDAATSRYHELGDSIKASENRLAEIAVLKAHIINYAKTRPIYDAYRKTGYSKRFLEAHHTEITLHKAAKAAFDESNLKTLPKVKELDAEYSKLLTEKKALYPDYRKAKEEMQELLRARRNVELFFAEEKDGTEKTKSR
;
A
#
# COMPACT_ATOMS: atom_id res chain seq x y z
N TYR A 1 0.47 -9.17 49.36
CA TYR A 1 -0.45 -9.47 48.26
C TYR A 1 -1.80 -9.98 48.78
N GLU A 2 -2.86 -9.69 48.07
CA GLU A 2 -4.20 -10.14 48.39
C GLU A 2 -4.62 -11.22 47.36
N VAL A 3 -5.29 -12.29 47.84
CA VAL A 3 -5.79 -13.38 47.00
C VAL A 3 -7.31 -13.41 47.04
N LYS A 4 -7.96 -13.35 45.89
CA LYS A 4 -9.42 -13.53 45.77
C LYS A 4 -9.70 -14.87 45.09
N ARG A 5 -10.35 -15.79 45.85
CA ARG A 5 -10.82 -17.07 45.33
C ARG A 5 -12.27 -16.97 44.90
N GLY A 6 -12.59 -17.37 43.70
CA GLY A 6 -13.94 -17.41 43.13
C GLY A 6 -13.93 -18.39 41.95
N LYS A 7 -14.79 -18.20 40.94
CA LYS A 7 -14.77 -19.02 39.72
C LYS A 7 -13.36 -19.09 39.08
N TYR A 8 -12.54 -18.06 39.30
CA TYR A 8 -11.12 -17.99 38.88
C TYR A 8 -10.30 -17.31 39.98
N THR A 9 -9.20 -17.92 40.36
CA THR A 9 -8.28 -17.34 41.31
C THR A 9 -7.59 -16.10 40.74
N SER A 10 -7.56 -15.04 41.52
CA SER A 10 -6.91 -13.78 41.16
C SER A 10 -6.11 -13.20 42.32
N VAL A 11 -5.03 -12.51 41.97
CA VAL A 11 -4.11 -11.90 42.93
C VAL A 11 -3.98 -10.40 42.68
N LYS A 12 -3.70 -9.66 43.73
CA LYS A 12 -3.41 -8.24 43.70
C LYS A 12 -2.15 -7.96 44.53
N GLY A 13 -1.12 -7.44 43.89
CA GLY A 13 0.09 -7.00 44.56
C GLY A 13 -0.12 -5.70 45.34
N THR A 14 0.72 -5.40 46.30
CA THR A 14 0.64 -4.21 47.20
C THR A 14 0.61 -2.86 46.44
N ARG A 15 1.21 -2.81 45.25
CA ARG A 15 1.25 -1.61 44.41
C ARG A 15 0.22 -1.62 43.27
N GLN A 16 -0.64 -2.64 43.21
CA GLN A 16 -1.62 -2.78 42.12
C GLN A 16 -3.01 -2.30 42.54
N LYS A 17 -3.72 -1.62 41.68
CA LYS A 17 -5.08 -1.15 41.94
C LYS A 17 -6.16 -2.20 41.64
N ARG A 18 -5.86 -3.24 40.85
CA ARG A 18 -6.84 -4.24 40.38
C ARG A 18 -6.32 -5.66 40.57
N PHE A 19 -7.24 -6.60 40.78
CA PHE A 19 -6.94 -8.03 40.76
C PHE A 19 -6.62 -8.54 39.37
N ILE A 20 -5.59 -9.35 39.23
CA ILE A 20 -5.20 -10.02 37.98
C ILE A 20 -5.51 -11.51 38.15
N ARG A 21 -6.23 -12.09 37.19
CA ARG A 21 -6.54 -13.52 37.17
C ARG A 21 -5.30 -14.31 36.71
N PHE A 22 -5.03 -15.45 37.32
CA PHE A 22 -3.88 -16.29 36.96
C PHE A 22 -3.84 -16.62 35.48
N ARG A 23 -4.97 -17.03 34.90
CA ARG A 23 -5.05 -17.35 33.47
C ARG A 23 -4.67 -16.19 32.52
N THR A 24 -4.68 -14.95 32.99
CA THR A 24 -4.28 -13.79 32.16
C THR A 24 -2.79 -13.50 32.23
N LEU A 25 -2.07 -14.18 33.10
CA LEU A 25 -0.62 -14.07 33.18
C LEU A 25 0.11 -14.89 32.09
N GLY A 26 -0.60 -15.81 31.44
CA GLY A 26 -0.10 -16.64 30.33
C GLY A 26 0.20 -18.08 30.74
N ALA A 27 0.83 -18.83 29.83
CA ALA A 27 1.23 -20.21 30.07
C ALA A 27 2.20 -20.30 31.27
N GLY A 28 2.10 -21.33 32.10
CA GLY A 28 2.89 -21.53 33.30
C GLY A 28 2.31 -20.87 34.57
N TYR A 29 1.14 -20.16 34.44
CA TYR A 29 0.52 -19.45 35.55
C TYR A 29 -0.93 -19.91 35.82
N SER A 30 -1.38 -21.01 35.24
CA SER A 30 -2.64 -21.62 35.68
C SER A 30 -2.54 -22.16 37.09
N GLU A 31 -3.67 -22.34 37.78
CA GLU A 31 -3.69 -22.84 39.13
C GLU A 31 -3.11 -24.27 39.23
N GLU A 32 -3.30 -25.08 38.21
CA GLU A 32 -2.79 -26.43 38.07
C GLU A 32 -1.27 -26.43 37.83
N GLU A 33 -0.79 -25.62 36.87
CA GLU A 33 0.65 -25.48 36.60
C GLU A 33 1.42 -24.94 37.81
N LEU A 34 0.86 -23.96 38.51
CA LEU A 34 1.49 -23.44 39.74
C LEU A 34 1.54 -24.47 40.86
N LYS A 35 0.55 -25.36 41.02
CA LYS A 35 0.59 -26.46 42.01
C LYS A 35 1.72 -27.42 41.69
N VAL A 36 1.92 -27.80 40.46
CA VAL A 36 3.00 -28.70 40.01
C VAL A 36 4.39 -28.08 40.25
N VAL A 37 4.52 -26.77 40.03
CA VAL A 37 5.77 -26.05 40.39
C VAL A 37 6.01 -26.00 41.87
N ILE A 38 4.96 -25.76 42.67
CA ILE A 38 5.07 -25.70 44.15
C ILE A 38 5.37 -27.08 44.75
N SER A 39 4.88 -28.19 44.16
CA SER A 39 5.22 -29.54 44.56
C SER A 39 6.66 -29.93 44.24
N GLY A 40 7.38 -29.14 43.45
CA GLY A 40 8.77 -29.38 43.07
C GLY A 40 8.95 -30.37 41.91
N GLU A 41 7.85 -30.74 41.24
CA GLU A 41 7.89 -31.68 40.13
C GLU A 41 8.41 -31.03 38.82
N VAL A 42 8.22 -29.70 38.67
CA VAL A 42 8.66 -28.94 37.49
C VAL A 42 9.26 -27.59 37.94
N GLU A 43 10.37 -27.20 37.33
CA GLU A 43 11.00 -25.90 37.55
C GLU A 43 10.21 -24.79 36.86
N HIS A 44 9.94 -23.71 37.59
CA HIS A 44 9.19 -22.57 37.03
C HIS A 44 10.08 -21.70 36.14
N HIS A 45 9.80 -21.71 34.87
CA HIS A 45 10.40 -20.77 33.93
C HIS A 45 9.49 -19.55 33.74
N PRO A 46 9.79 -18.41 34.41
CA PRO A 46 9.00 -17.20 34.24
C PRO A 46 9.03 -16.81 32.77
N ARG A 47 7.86 -16.47 32.21
CA ARG A 47 7.73 -16.00 30.82
C ARG A 47 8.73 -14.88 30.63
N GLN A 48 9.79 -15.14 29.89
CA GLN A 48 10.65 -14.07 29.39
C GLN A 48 9.71 -13.10 28.64
N LYS A 49 9.71 -11.83 29.03
CA LYS A 49 9.08 -10.78 28.23
C LYS A 49 9.73 -10.95 26.86
N GLN A 50 8.99 -11.59 25.93
CA GLN A 50 9.35 -11.46 24.54
C GLN A 50 9.49 -9.95 24.38
N ASN A 51 10.70 -9.48 24.13
CA ASN A 51 10.88 -8.16 23.58
C ASN A 51 9.92 -8.16 22.40
N ARG A 52 8.76 -7.53 22.57
CA ARG A 52 7.94 -7.20 21.42
C ARG A 52 8.95 -6.50 20.55
N ILE A 53 9.27 -7.12 19.42
CA ILE A 53 9.81 -6.40 18.29
C ILE A 53 8.73 -5.37 18.07
N VAL A 54 8.94 -4.18 18.64
CA VAL A 54 8.10 -3.03 18.39
C VAL A 54 8.32 -2.87 16.90
N PRO A 55 7.31 -3.11 16.04
CA PRO A 55 7.50 -2.90 14.62
C PRO A 55 8.07 -1.49 14.52
N GLU A 56 9.16 -1.34 13.78
CA GLU A 56 9.83 -0.05 13.57
C GLU A 56 8.74 1.00 13.44
N GLN A 57 8.58 1.83 14.47
CA GLN A 57 7.47 2.76 14.50
C GLN A 57 7.84 3.84 13.50
N LYS A 58 7.39 3.64 12.25
CA LYS A 58 7.51 4.64 11.19
C LYS A 58 7.07 5.98 11.77
N PHE A 59 7.89 7.01 11.59
CA PHE A 59 7.54 8.36 12.05
C PHE A 59 6.33 8.88 11.29
N GLN A 60 5.57 9.74 11.93
CA GLN A 60 4.38 10.38 11.37
C GLN A 60 4.68 11.85 11.04
N MET A 61 3.77 12.49 10.33
CA MET A 61 3.88 13.93 10.06
C MET A 61 3.74 14.73 11.35
N LEU A 62 4.50 15.82 11.47
CA LEU A 62 4.34 16.80 12.53
C LEU A 62 2.99 17.52 12.40
N VAL A 63 2.45 17.93 13.53
CA VAL A 63 1.25 18.75 13.60
C VAL A 63 1.66 20.23 13.51
N ASP A 64 1.11 20.96 12.57
CA ASP A 64 1.21 22.41 12.54
C ASP A 64 0.35 23.00 13.68
N ILE A 65 1.05 23.38 14.76
CA ILE A 65 0.41 23.84 15.99
C ILE A 65 -0.28 25.20 15.78
N GLN A 66 0.34 26.10 15.02
CA GLN A 66 -0.19 27.44 14.78
C GLN A 66 -1.46 27.39 13.93
N ALA A 67 -1.45 26.60 12.85
CA ALA A 67 -2.64 26.36 12.05
C ALA A 67 -3.78 25.76 12.88
N LYS A 68 -3.48 24.82 13.79
CA LYS A 68 -4.50 24.16 14.63
C LYS A 68 -5.05 25.11 15.71
N LEU A 69 -4.25 26.01 16.26
CA LEU A 69 -4.73 27.04 17.20
C LEU A 69 -5.63 28.06 16.49
N SER A 70 -5.30 28.49 15.27
CA SER A 70 -6.16 29.37 14.48
C SER A 70 -7.48 28.72 14.06
N GLU A 71 -7.52 27.38 13.93
CA GLU A 71 -8.76 26.60 13.77
C GLU A 71 -9.58 26.45 15.07
N GLY A 72 -9.16 27.10 16.18
CA GLY A 72 -9.89 27.09 17.47
C GLY A 72 -9.56 25.89 18.38
N LYS A 73 -8.47 25.15 18.16
CA LYS A 73 -8.02 24.10 19.08
C LYS A 73 -7.51 24.72 20.40
N SER A 74 -7.75 23.98 21.51
CA SER A 74 -7.40 24.46 22.84
C SER A 74 -5.89 24.44 23.11
N GLU A 75 -5.42 25.22 24.11
CA GLU A 75 -4.05 25.17 24.59
C GLU A 75 -3.62 23.78 25.10
N GLY A 76 -4.59 23.00 25.62
CA GLY A 76 -4.33 21.61 26.00
C GLY A 76 -3.93 20.76 24.80
N TYR A 77 -4.55 20.98 23.64
CA TYR A 77 -4.18 20.36 22.38
C TYR A 77 -2.77 20.81 21.94
N ALA A 78 -2.44 22.09 22.04
CA ALA A 78 -1.11 22.60 21.70
C ALA A 78 -0.01 21.97 22.55
N ARG A 79 -0.23 21.79 23.87
CA ARG A 79 0.72 21.10 24.77
C ARG A 79 0.90 19.63 24.42
N TRP A 80 -0.17 18.95 24.01
CA TRP A 80 -0.08 17.58 23.49
C TRP A 80 0.71 17.54 22.17
N ALA A 81 0.37 18.42 21.22
CA ALA A 81 1.01 18.47 19.92
C ALA A 81 2.52 18.76 20.00
N LYS A 82 2.96 19.63 20.90
CA LYS A 82 4.41 19.86 21.14
C LYS A 82 5.14 18.58 21.55
N ARG A 83 4.57 17.81 22.48
CA ARG A 83 5.17 16.53 22.90
C ARG A 83 5.14 15.47 21.78
N TYR A 84 4.08 15.45 20.99
CA TYR A 84 3.93 14.60 19.84
C TYR A 84 4.99 14.96 18.78
N ASN A 85 5.09 16.23 18.40
CA ASN A 85 6.06 16.73 17.41
C ASN A 85 7.50 16.40 17.83
N LEU A 86 7.86 16.63 19.08
CA LEU A 86 9.20 16.29 19.59
C LEU A 86 9.53 14.80 19.41
N LYS A 87 8.58 13.92 19.71
CA LYS A 87 8.73 12.48 19.54
C LYS A 87 8.88 12.09 18.08
N GLU A 88 8.04 12.63 17.20
CA GLU A 88 8.08 12.30 15.77
C GLU A 88 9.30 12.94 15.08
N MET A 89 9.73 14.13 15.51
CA MET A 89 10.97 14.72 15.02
C MET A 89 12.21 13.90 15.42
N SER A 90 12.27 13.39 16.65
CA SER A 90 13.35 12.49 17.07
C SER A 90 13.45 11.27 16.17
N LYS A 91 12.32 10.65 15.80
CA LYS A 91 12.29 9.52 14.86
C LYS A 91 12.70 9.94 13.44
N THR A 92 12.28 11.11 13.01
CA THR A 92 12.69 11.66 11.71
C THR A 92 14.21 11.85 11.66
N LEU A 93 14.82 12.38 12.70
CA LEU A 93 16.28 12.54 12.78
C LEU A 93 17.02 11.19 12.75
N ILE A 94 16.51 10.18 13.46
CA ILE A 94 17.06 8.82 13.40
C ILE A 94 17.01 8.30 11.97
N PHE A 95 15.85 8.41 11.30
CA PHE A 95 15.70 8.01 9.90
C PHE A 95 16.71 8.72 8.98
N LEU A 96 16.89 10.04 9.13
CA LEU A 96 17.86 10.79 8.33
C LEU A 96 19.29 10.32 8.59
N GLN A 97 19.64 10.04 9.85
CA GLN A 97 20.95 9.53 10.23
C GLN A 97 21.22 8.13 9.67
N GLU A 98 20.26 7.22 9.77
CA GLU A 98 20.34 5.84 9.24
C GLU A 98 20.50 5.84 7.72
N ASN A 99 19.82 6.78 7.03
CA ASN A 99 19.94 6.96 5.58
C ASN A 99 21.10 7.87 5.18
N LYS A 100 21.91 8.36 6.13
CA LYS A 100 23.07 9.24 5.91
C LYS A 100 22.72 10.53 5.16
N ILE A 101 21.52 11.06 5.40
CA ILE A 101 21.08 12.34 4.82
C ILE A 101 21.52 13.45 5.76
N VAL A 102 22.49 14.25 5.34
CA VAL A 102 23.14 15.26 6.19
C VAL A 102 22.81 16.70 5.79
N SER A 103 22.20 16.93 4.63
CA SER A 103 21.80 18.25 4.17
C SER A 103 20.39 18.27 3.56
N ILE A 104 19.81 19.46 3.44
CA ILE A 104 18.51 19.68 2.79
C ILE A 104 18.61 19.37 1.29
N GLU A 105 19.71 19.74 0.68
CA GLU A 105 19.99 19.50 -0.75
C GLU A 105 20.02 18.00 -1.03
N GLU A 106 20.78 17.24 -0.23
CA GLU A 106 20.82 15.78 -0.37
C GLU A 106 19.44 15.14 -0.15
N MET A 107 18.68 15.63 0.82
CA MET A 107 17.31 15.18 1.05
C MET A 107 16.42 15.43 -0.17
N GLN A 108 16.54 16.61 -0.81
CA GLN A 108 15.79 16.95 -2.01
C GLN A 108 16.15 16.01 -3.16
N GLU A 109 17.44 15.78 -3.40
CA GLU A 109 17.91 14.85 -4.43
C GLU A 109 17.35 13.43 -4.20
N ARG A 110 17.35 12.96 -2.95
CA ARG A 110 16.78 11.66 -2.59
C ARG A 110 15.27 11.58 -2.83
N VAL A 111 14.54 12.65 -2.48
CA VAL A 111 13.09 12.74 -2.74
C VAL A 111 12.82 12.70 -4.24
N ASP A 112 13.58 13.46 -5.03
CA ASP A 112 13.38 13.52 -6.47
C ASP A 112 13.72 12.17 -7.15
N ALA A 113 14.81 11.53 -6.75
CA ALA A 113 15.19 10.20 -7.23
C ALA A 113 14.14 9.13 -6.88
N ALA A 114 13.66 9.10 -5.64
CA ALA A 114 12.64 8.14 -5.21
C ALA A 114 11.30 8.39 -5.92
N THR A 115 10.95 9.67 -6.15
CA THR A 115 9.74 10.06 -6.88
C THR A 115 9.81 9.64 -8.35
N SER A 116 10.93 9.89 -9.01
CA SER A 116 11.17 9.47 -10.40
C SER A 116 11.05 7.96 -10.54
N ARG A 117 11.74 7.21 -9.66
CA ARG A 117 11.67 5.75 -9.65
C ARG A 117 10.25 5.21 -9.47
N TYR A 118 9.48 5.81 -8.55
CA TYR A 118 8.08 5.45 -8.35
C TYR A 118 7.24 5.68 -9.62
N HIS A 119 7.41 6.82 -10.29
CA HIS A 119 6.70 7.14 -11.52
C HIS A 119 7.10 6.21 -12.67
N GLU A 120 8.39 5.97 -12.88
CA GLU A 120 8.90 5.06 -13.92
C GLU A 120 8.30 3.66 -13.81
N LEU A 121 8.28 3.11 -12.58
CA LEU A 121 7.65 1.80 -12.32
C LEU A 121 6.14 1.84 -12.55
N GLY A 122 5.48 2.93 -12.15
CA GLY A 122 4.05 3.14 -12.38
C GLY A 122 3.70 3.21 -13.86
N ASP A 123 4.48 3.95 -14.64
CA ASP A 123 4.30 4.09 -16.09
C ASP A 123 4.55 2.76 -16.82
N SER A 124 5.56 1.99 -16.39
CA SER A 124 5.82 0.65 -16.93
C SER A 124 4.67 -0.32 -16.68
N ILE A 125 4.09 -0.29 -15.47
CA ILE A 125 2.91 -1.09 -15.12
C ILE A 125 1.73 -0.67 -15.98
N LYS A 126 1.47 0.64 -16.11
CA LYS A 126 0.37 1.19 -16.90
C LYS A 126 0.50 0.88 -18.39
N ALA A 127 1.72 0.96 -18.94
CA ALA A 127 1.99 0.58 -20.32
C ALA A 127 1.66 -0.91 -20.55
N SER A 128 2.08 -1.78 -19.63
CA SER A 128 1.74 -3.20 -19.67
C SER A 128 0.22 -3.44 -19.59
N GLU A 129 -0.48 -2.71 -18.74
CA GLU A 129 -1.96 -2.80 -18.61
C GLU A 129 -2.68 -2.37 -19.89
N ASN A 130 -2.27 -1.26 -20.50
CA ASN A 130 -2.81 -0.81 -21.75
C ASN A 130 -2.60 -1.84 -22.86
N ARG A 131 -1.38 -2.38 -22.96
CA ARG A 131 -1.07 -3.40 -23.97
C ARG A 131 -1.85 -4.71 -23.76
N LEU A 132 -2.03 -5.15 -22.50
CA LEU A 132 -2.88 -6.29 -22.18
C LEU A 132 -4.34 -6.08 -22.61
N ALA A 133 -4.87 -4.87 -22.42
CA ALA A 133 -6.22 -4.51 -22.87
C ALA A 133 -6.33 -4.51 -24.40
N GLU A 134 -5.36 -3.94 -25.11
CA GLU A 134 -5.29 -3.97 -26.57
C GLU A 134 -5.28 -5.41 -27.13
N ILE A 135 -4.43 -6.27 -26.55
CA ILE A 135 -4.34 -7.69 -26.95
C ILE A 135 -5.70 -8.38 -26.74
N ALA A 136 -6.36 -8.14 -25.61
CA ALA A 136 -7.66 -8.75 -25.31
C ALA A 136 -8.74 -8.33 -26.34
N VAL A 137 -8.80 -7.04 -26.69
CA VAL A 137 -9.72 -6.51 -27.70
C VAL A 137 -9.39 -7.08 -29.08
N LEU A 138 -8.12 -7.06 -29.48
CA LEU A 138 -7.68 -7.60 -30.77
C LEU A 138 -8.00 -9.09 -30.91
N LYS A 139 -7.75 -9.88 -29.88
CA LYS A 139 -8.13 -11.30 -29.85
C LYS A 139 -9.63 -11.49 -30.05
N ALA A 140 -10.46 -10.70 -29.37
CA ALA A 140 -11.90 -10.78 -29.52
C ALA A 140 -12.33 -10.50 -30.97
N HIS A 141 -11.74 -9.49 -31.61
CA HIS A 141 -12.01 -9.18 -33.02
C HIS A 141 -11.55 -10.29 -33.97
N ILE A 142 -10.37 -10.88 -33.76
CA ILE A 142 -9.86 -11.99 -34.58
C ILE A 142 -10.79 -13.20 -34.48
N ILE A 143 -11.22 -13.57 -33.25
CA ILE A 143 -12.12 -14.69 -33.02
C ILE A 143 -13.51 -14.43 -33.67
N ASN A 144 -14.05 -13.22 -33.47
CA ASN A 144 -15.33 -12.84 -34.04
C ASN A 144 -15.27 -12.86 -35.60
N TYR A 145 -14.21 -12.30 -36.18
CA TYR A 145 -13.99 -12.32 -37.62
C TYR A 145 -13.97 -13.75 -38.16
N ALA A 146 -13.18 -14.63 -37.55
CA ALA A 146 -13.10 -16.02 -38.00
C ALA A 146 -14.44 -16.77 -37.90
N LYS A 147 -15.20 -16.60 -36.81
CA LYS A 147 -16.50 -17.22 -36.59
C LYS A 147 -17.57 -16.70 -37.55
N THR A 148 -17.56 -15.42 -37.87
CA THR A 148 -18.60 -14.77 -38.67
C THR A 148 -18.30 -14.74 -40.17
N ARG A 149 -17.06 -15.07 -40.57
CA ARG A 149 -16.62 -15.09 -41.96
C ARG A 149 -17.51 -15.94 -42.88
N PRO A 150 -17.89 -17.18 -42.54
CA PRO A 150 -18.75 -17.98 -43.42
C PRO A 150 -20.11 -17.32 -43.69
N ILE A 151 -20.71 -16.71 -42.66
CA ILE A 151 -22.00 -16.02 -42.76
C ILE A 151 -21.87 -14.74 -43.63
N TYR A 152 -20.77 -13.99 -43.41
CA TYR A 152 -20.52 -12.80 -44.23
C TYR A 152 -20.23 -13.13 -45.69
N ASP A 153 -19.53 -14.21 -45.97
CA ASP A 153 -19.31 -14.69 -47.35
C ASP A 153 -20.60 -15.14 -48.02
N ALA A 154 -21.53 -15.79 -47.28
CA ALA A 154 -22.87 -16.11 -47.74
C ALA A 154 -23.68 -14.84 -48.03
N TYR A 155 -23.63 -13.84 -47.13
CA TYR A 155 -24.28 -12.53 -47.34
C TYR A 155 -23.82 -11.82 -48.63
N ARG A 156 -22.52 -11.86 -48.88
CA ARG A 156 -21.94 -11.30 -50.13
C ARG A 156 -22.42 -12.07 -51.38
N LYS A 157 -22.53 -13.41 -51.30
CA LYS A 157 -23.02 -14.24 -52.39
C LYS A 157 -24.49 -14.00 -52.72
N THR A 158 -25.32 -13.61 -51.73
CA THR A 158 -26.72 -13.26 -51.93
C THR A 158 -26.93 -11.83 -52.48
N GLY A 159 -25.85 -11.15 -52.88
CA GLY A 159 -25.94 -9.76 -53.37
C GLY A 159 -26.34 -8.76 -52.29
N TYR A 160 -25.98 -8.99 -51.05
CA TYR A 160 -26.31 -8.14 -49.89
C TYR A 160 -27.83 -8.04 -49.61
N SER A 161 -28.53 -9.15 -49.72
CA SER A 161 -29.99 -9.25 -49.51
C SER A 161 -30.40 -8.71 -48.12
N LYS A 162 -31.41 -7.81 -48.08
CA LYS A 162 -31.98 -7.28 -46.84
C LYS A 162 -32.53 -8.37 -45.94
N ARG A 163 -33.25 -9.35 -46.52
CA ARG A 163 -33.80 -10.49 -45.75
C ARG A 163 -32.71 -11.32 -45.08
N PHE A 164 -31.57 -11.54 -45.76
CA PHE A 164 -30.43 -12.25 -45.17
C PHE A 164 -29.75 -11.41 -44.07
N LEU A 165 -29.64 -10.09 -44.27
CA LEU A 165 -29.11 -9.18 -43.25
C LEU A 165 -29.97 -9.20 -41.98
N GLU A 166 -31.30 -9.15 -42.12
CA GLU A 166 -32.20 -9.19 -40.96
C GLU A 166 -32.10 -10.52 -40.20
N ALA A 167 -31.95 -11.65 -40.88
CA ALA A 167 -31.80 -12.97 -40.29
C ALA A 167 -30.45 -13.17 -39.55
N HIS A 168 -29.39 -12.47 -40.01
CA HIS A 168 -28.01 -12.63 -39.49
C HIS A 168 -27.39 -11.29 -39.08
N HIS A 169 -28.21 -10.38 -38.56
CA HIS A 169 -27.79 -9.01 -38.24
C HIS A 169 -26.60 -8.97 -37.26
N THR A 170 -26.62 -9.78 -36.20
CA THR A 170 -25.61 -9.80 -35.18
C THR A 170 -24.25 -10.24 -35.73
N GLU A 171 -24.21 -11.32 -36.48
CA GLU A 171 -22.98 -11.90 -37.05
C GLU A 171 -22.38 -10.96 -38.11
N ILE A 172 -23.21 -10.37 -38.97
CA ILE A 172 -22.76 -9.44 -39.98
C ILE A 172 -22.23 -8.15 -39.34
N THR A 173 -22.88 -7.66 -38.29
CA THR A 173 -22.42 -6.47 -37.55
C THR A 173 -21.09 -6.76 -36.86
N LEU A 174 -20.93 -7.90 -36.17
CA LEU A 174 -19.68 -8.32 -35.55
C LEU A 174 -18.54 -8.44 -36.57
N HIS A 175 -18.83 -9.01 -37.74
CA HIS A 175 -17.85 -9.13 -38.85
C HIS A 175 -17.37 -7.76 -39.32
N LYS A 176 -18.28 -6.83 -39.56
CA LYS A 176 -17.97 -5.47 -39.97
C LYS A 176 -17.18 -4.71 -38.92
N ALA A 177 -17.56 -4.84 -37.65
CA ALA A 177 -16.85 -4.21 -36.53
C ALA A 177 -15.42 -4.75 -36.41
N ALA A 178 -15.25 -6.06 -36.54
CA ALA A 178 -13.90 -6.66 -36.51
C ALA A 178 -13.04 -6.17 -37.67
N LYS A 179 -13.61 -6.08 -38.90
CA LYS A 179 -12.88 -5.56 -40.06
C LYS A 179 -12.50 -4.10 -39.88
N ALA A 180 -13.40 -3.27 -39.39
CA ALA A 180 -13.13 -1.85 -39.12
C ALA A 180 -11.99 -1.68 -38.10
N ALA A 181 -11.99 -2.46 -37.04
CA ALA A 181 -10.91 -2.46 -36.02
C ALA A 181 -9.54 -2.88 -36.60
N PHE A 182 -9.51 -3.79 -37.59
CA PHE A 182 -8.27 -4.16 -38.27
C PHE A 182 -7.77 -3.05 -39.19
N ASP A 183 -8.68 -2.41 -39.93
CA ASP A 183 -8.36 -1.30 -40.81
C ASP A 183 -7.85 -0.08 -40.03
N GLU A 184 -8.44 0.21 -38.87
CA GLU A 184 -7.99 1.27 -37.94
C GLU A 184 -6.61 0.98 -37.33
N SER A 185 -6.35 -0.28 -37.00
CA SER A 185 -5.07 -0.72 -36.42
C SER A 185 -3.92 -0.76 -37.45
N ASN A 186 -4.16 -0.46 -38.73
CA ASN A 186 -3.18 -0.53 -39.84
C ASN A 186 -2.39 -1.84 -39.93
N LEU A 187 -2.99 -2.95 -39.49
CA LEU A 187 -2.34 -4.27 -39.47
C LEU A 187 -2.28 -4.83 -40.90
N LYS A 188 -1.07 -4.92 -41.46
CA LYS A 188 -0.85 -5.56 -42.78
C LYS A 188 -1.21 -7.05 -42.77
N THR A 189 -0.98 -7.72 -41.65
CA THR A 189 -1.29 -9.14 -41.41
C THR A 189 -1.85 -9.32 -40.03
N LEU A 190 -2.90 -10.16 -39.89
CA LEU A 190 -3.46 -10.47 -38.56
C LEU A 190 -2.53 -11.41 -37.80
N PRO A 191 -2.14 -11.07 -36.57
CA PRO A 191 -1.34 -11.96 -35.75
C PRO A 191 -2.12 -13.22 -35.38
N LYS A 192 -1.41 -14.31 -35.14
CA LYS A 192 -2.06 -15.54 -34.68
C LYS A 192 -2.47 -15.40 -33.22
N VAL A 193 -3.65 -15.94 -32.87
CA VAL A 193 -4.16 -15.93 -31.47
C VAL A 193 -3.14 -16.51 -30.50
N LYS A 194 -2.40 -17.55 -30.89
CA LYS A 194 -1.34 -18.17 -30.06
C LYS A 194 -0.18 -17.20 -29.75
N GLU A 195 0.18 -16.34 -30.70
CA GLU A 195 1.24 -15.34 -30.51
C GLU A 195 0.77 -14.24 -29.55
N LEU A 196 -0.49 -13.81 -29.66
CA LEU A 196 -1.11 -12.87 -28.74
C LEU A 196 -1.26 -13.46 -27.33
N ASP A 197 -1.54 -14.76 -27.20
CA ASP A 197 -1.62 -15.43 -25.91
C ASP A 197 -0.25 -15.51 -25.24
N ALA A 198 0.80 -15.77 -26.01
CA ALA A 198 2.17 -15.80 -25.51
C ALA A 198 2.61 -14.39 -25.05
N GLU A 199 2.34 -13.35 -25.85
CA GLU A 199 2.63 -11.96 -25.50
C GLU A 199 1.85 -11.55 -24.24
N TYR A 200 0.56 -11.88 -24.15
CA TYR A 200 -0.27 -11.61 -23.01
C TYR A 200 0.28 -12.25 -21.72
N SER A 201 0.64 -13.51 -21.78
CA SER A 201 1.18 -14.26 -20.65
C SER A 201 2.53 -13.68 -20.18
N LYS A 202 3.39 -13.28 -21.11
CA LYS A 202 4.67 -12.64 -20.84
C LYS A 202 4.48 -11.30 -20.12
N LEU A 203 3.65 -10.41 -20.69
CA LEU A 203 3.36 -9.10 -20.12
C LEU A 203 2.70 -9.21 -18.73
N LEU A 204 1.82 -10.19 -18.53
CA LEU A 204 1.19 -10.43 -17.23
C LEU A 204 2.22 -10.85 -16.17
N THR A 205 3.21 -11.66 -16.55
CA THR A 205 4.29 -12.09 -15.66
C THR A 205 5.22 -10.93 -15.32
N GLU A 206 5.63 -10.14 -16.33
CA GLU A 206 6.46 -8.95 -16.16
C GLU A 206 5.78 -7.93 -15.26
N LYS A 207 4.50 -7.63 -15.51
CA LYS A 207 3.69 -6.75 -14.66
C LYS A 207 3.67 -7.23 -13.21
N LYS A 208 3.43 -8.53 -12.97
CA LYS A 208 3.44 -9.09 -11.61
C LYS A 208 4.80 -8.95 -10.92
N ALA A 209 5.88 -9.10 -11.67
CA ALA A 209 7.25 -8.96 -11.15
C ALA A 209 7.58 -7.50 -10.75
N LEU A 210 6.99 -6.50 -11.41
CA LEU A 210 7.21 -5.08 -11.09
C LEU A 210 6.49 -4.61 -9.82
N TYR A 211 5.41 -5.26 -9.40
CA TYR A 211 4.61 -4.81 -8.25
C TYR A 211 5.35 -4.74 -6.90
N PRO A 212 6.21 -5.72 -6.54
CA PRO A 212 6.99 -5.62 -5.31
C PRO A 212 7.90 -4.38 -5.29
N ASP A 213 8.57 -4.10 -6.41
CA ASP A 213 9.46 -2.95 -6.53
C ASP A 213 8.69 -1.62 -6.53
N TYR A 214 7.53 -1.58 -7.20
CA TYR A 214 6.63 -0.43 -7.16
C TYR A 214 6.15 -0.12 -5.73
N ARG A 215 5.82 -1.15 -4.93
CA ARG A 215 5.41 -0.96 -3.53
C ARG A 215 6.56 -0.42 -2.69
N LYS A 216 7.77 -0.97 -2.86
CA LYS A 216 8.97 -0.49 -2.16
C LYS A 216 9.29 0.96 -2.53
N ALA A 217 9.29 1.29 -3.81
CA ALA A 217 9.52 2.65 -4.29
C ALA A 217 8.48 3.64 -3.76
N LYS A 218 7.20 3.22 -3.70
CA LYS A 218 6.13 4.01 -3.10
C LYS A 218 6.36 4.29 -1.61
N GLU A 219 6.74 3.27 -0.86
CA GLU A 219 7.02 3.41 0.58
C GLU A 219 8.21 4.33 0.82
N GLU A 220 9.31 4.12 0.11
CA GLU A 220 10.51 4.95 0.18
C GLU A 220 10.22 6.42 -0.14
N MET A 221 9.53 6.68 -1.26
CA MET A 221 9.10 8.03 -1.64
C MET A 221 8.26 8.68 -0.54
N GLN A 222 7.28 7.94 0.03
CA GLN A 222 6.41 8.47 1.07
C GLN A 222 7.14 8.76 2.38
N GLU A 223 8.14 7.95 2.73
CA GLU A 223 8.97 8.18 3.92
C GLU A 223 9.86 9.41 3.75
N LEU A 224 10.51 9.55 2.61
CA LEU A 224 11.35 10.72 2.30
C LEU A 224 10.53 12.02 2.24
N LEU A 225 9.36 12.00 1.58
CA LEU A 225 8.45 13.16 1.53
C LEU A 225 7.98 13.56 2.93
N ARG A 226 7.70 12.58 3.79
CA ARG A 226 7.28 12.82 5.17
C ARG A 226 8.44 13.39 6.01
N ALA A 227 9.65 12.85 5.83
CA ALA A 227 10.84 13.36 6.48
C ALA A 227 11.10 14.82 6.08
N ARG A 228 11.06 15.13 4.78
CA ARG A 228 11.22 16.49 4.27
C ARG A 228 10.20 17.43 4.89
N ARG A 229 8.92 17.05 4.90
CA ARG A 229 7.86 17.89 5.48
C ARG A 229 8.06 18.14 6.97
N ASN A 230 8.50 17.13 7.72
CA ASN A 230 8.79 17.27 9.14
C ASN A 230 9.95 18.25 9.39
N VAL A 231 11.01 18.17 8.59
CA VAL A 231 12.15 19.09 8.68
C VAL A 231 11.72 20.52 8.33
N GLU A 232 10.96 20.71 7.26
CA GLU A 232 10.43 22.02 6.85
C GLU A 232 9.59 22.66 7.97
N LEU A 233 8.66 21.91 8.57
CA LEU A 233 7.82 22.40 9.66
C LEU A 233 8.62 22.73 10.92
N PHE A 234 9.61 21.91 11.26
CA PHE A 234 10.46 22.12 12.42
C PHE A 234 11.21 23.45 12.31
N PHE A 235 11.84 23.72 11.16
CA PHE A 235 12.54 24.99 10.94
C PHE A 235 11.61 26.21 10.77
N ALA A 236 10.38 26.02 10.29
CA ALA A 236 9.40 27.10 10.26
C ALA A 236 8.97 27.52 11.68
N GLU A 237 8.71 26.57 12.58
CA GLU A 237 8.37 26.86 13.98
C GLU A 237 9.54 27.57 14.73
N GLU A 238 10.79 27.23 14.40
CA GLU A 238 11.96 27.86 15.01
C GLU A 238 12.11 29.34 14.61
N LYS A 239 11.87 29.68 13.35
CA LYS A 239 11.89 31.09 12.86
C LYS A 239 10.84 31.94 13.55
N ASP A 240 9.61 31.46 13.66
CA ASP A 240 8.50 32.15 14.35
C ASP A 240 8.77 32.35 15.85
N GLY A 241 9.46 31.40 16.49
CA GLY A 241 9.87 31.48 17.89
C GLY A 241 10.93 32.53 18.16
N THR A 242 11.89 32.70 17.24
CA THR A 242 13.00 33.67 17.35
C THR A 242 12.57 35.13 17.07
N GLU A 243 11.57 35.33 16.21
CA GLU A 243 11.03 36.68 15.96
C GLU A 243 10.23 37.22 17.16
N LYS A 244 9.48 36.37 17.85
CA LYS A 244 8.74 36.75 19.06
C LYS A 244 9.61 37.05 20.27
N THR A 245 10.83 36.54 20.33
CA THR A 245 11.80 36.85 21.40
C THR A 245 12.62 38.12 21.14
N LYS A 246 12.73 38.57 19.89
CA LYS A 246 13.41 39.86 19.54
C LYS A 246 12.50 41.09 19.65
N SER A 247 11.18 40.89 19.78
CA SER A 247 10.16 41.96 19.91
C SER A 247 9.73 42.22 21.35
N ARG A 248 10.46 41.72 22.34
CA ARG A 248 10.33 42.01 23.76
C ARG A 248 11.64 42.58 24.27
#